data_adce998142d80de1b23ece7ef6d74d40
#
_entry.id   adce998142d80de1b23ece7ef6d74d40
#
_cell.length_a   1.000
_cell.length_b   1.000
_cell.length_c   1.000
_cell.angle_alpha   90.00
_cell.angle_beta   90.00
_cell.angle_gamma   90.00
#
_symmetry.space_group_name_H-M   'P 1'
#
loop_
_entity.id
_entity.type
_entity.pdbx_description
1 polymer ?
#
loop_
_entity_poly.entity_id
_entity_poly.type
_entity_poly.pdbx_seq_one_letter_code
_entity_poly.pdbx_strand_id
1 'polypeptide(L)'
;MTGVTRQVGTVSAVDADRVQARVRLPECDNLRTNWLNVLQRNTQDNKDYWLPDVGEQVEVLLDANGEGGVILGAVFSDVDKPPFSDKNIRGTRFADGAEYSYNRKTHTLIIRGGIEHIVIECGADVVLKTQKATIDAPETELTGDLRVRGQLIYEGGMA
;
A
#
# COMPACT_ATOMS: atom_id res chain seq x y z
N MET A 1 -6.58 -37.70 9.84
CA MET A 1 -6.33 -36.29 10.25
C MET A 1 -5.89 -35.52 9.04
N THR A 2 -6.69 -34.58 8.60
CA THR A 2 -6.28 -33.64 7.54
C THR A 2 -5.35 -32.62 8.18
N GLY A 3 -4.05 -32.78 7.98
CA GLY A 3 -3.04 -31.82 8.45
C GLY A 3 -2.99 -30.60 7.55
N VAL A 4 -2.71 -29.41 8.12
CA VAL A 4 -2.36 -28.20 7.38
C VAL A 4 -0.86 -28.00 7.53
N THR A 5 -0.17 -27.71 6.43
CA THR A 5 1.28 -27.49 6.45
C THR A 5 1.58 -26.02 6.15
N ARG A 6 2.37 -25.37 7.01
CA ARG A 6 2.93 -24.04 6.76
C ARG A 6 4.21 -24.17 5.93
N GLN A 7 4.32 -23.39 4.89
CA GLN A 7 5.50 -23.32 4.02
C GLN A 7 5.86 -21.86 3.73
N VAL A 8 7.12 -21.63 3.40
CA VAL A 8 7.60 -20.37 2.85
C VAL A 8 7.96 -20.61 1.39
N GLY A 9 7.57 -19.70 0.51
CA GLY A 9 7.86 -19.83 -0.91
C GLY A 9 7.96 -18.50 -1.62
N THR A 10 8.23 -18.56 -2.91
CA THR A 10 8.38 -17.38 -3.78
C THR A 10 7.25 -17.33 -4.79
N VAL A 11 6.60 -16.19 -4.91
CA VAL A 11 5.52 -15.97 -5.90
C VAL A 11 6.06 -16.14 -7.31
N SER A 12 5.39 -16.97 -8.11
CA SER A 12 5.81 -17.33 -9.46
C SER A 12 4.83 -16.87 -10.55
N ALA A 13 3.59 -16.54 -10.18
CA ALA A 13 2.58 -15.92 -11.03
C ALA A 13 1.48 -15.32 -10.17
N VAL A 14 0.82 -14.30 -10.70
CA VAL A 14 -0.29 -13.58 -10.05
C VAL A 14 -1.46 -13.49 -11.01
N ASP A 15 -2.67 -13.70 -10.50
CA ASP A 15 -3.95 -13.51 -11.18
C ASP A 15 -4.71 -12.40 -10.42
N ALA A 16 -4.71 -11.19 -10.97
CA ALA A 16 -5.33 -10.03 -10.36
C ALA A 16 -6.86 -10.09 -10.36
N ASP A 17 -7.47 -10.72 -11.35
CA ASP A 17 -8.93 -10.81 -11.46
C ASP A 17 -9.51 -11.74 -10.39
N ARG A 18 -8.76 -12.78 -10.01
CA ARG A 18 -9.19 -13.76 -9.01
C ARG A 18 -8.60 -13.52 -7.63
N VAL A 19 -7.66 -12.59 -7.52
CA VAL A 19 -6.88 -12.31 -6.29
C VAL A 19 -6.17 -13.59 -5.82
N GLN A 20 -5.47 -14.24 -6.76
CA GLN A 20 -4.76 -15.49 -6.54
C GLN A 20 -3.30 -15.37 -7.00
N ALA A 21 -2.44 -16.19 -6.40
CA ALA A 21 -1.07 -16.34 -6.87
C ALA A 21 -0.62 -17.80 -6.81
N ARG A 22 0.43 -18.13 -7.58
CA ARG A 22 1.13 -19.41 -7.53
C ARG A 22 2.50 -19.22 -6.89
N VAL A 23 2.85 -20.16 -6.04
CA VAL A 23 4.08 -20.09 -5.24
C VAL A 23 4.99 -21.26 -5.58
N ARG A 24 6.30 -21.02 -5.67
CA ARG A 24 7.33 -22.05 -5.69
C ARG A 24 7.76 -22.34 -4.26
N LEU A 25 7.82 -23.61 -3.92
CA LEU A 25 8.19 -24.10 -2.60
C LEU A 25 9.60 -24.73 -2.67
N PRO A 26 10.65 -24.02 -2.24
CA PRO A 26 12.02 -24.54 -2.34
C PRO A 26 12.24 -25.81 -1.54
N GLU A 27 11.58 -25.94 -0.38
CA GLU A 27 11.69 -27.11 0.49
C GLU A 27 10.95 -28.36 -0.01
N CYS A 28 10.15 -28.18 -1.09
CA CYS A 28 9.41 -29.26 -1.77
C CYS A 28 9.89 -29.42 -3.21
N ASP A 29 11.18 -29.57 -3.45
CA ASP A 29 11.82 -29.75 -4.76
C ASP A 29 11.41 -28.66 -5.79
N ASN A 30 11.26 -27.43 -5.32
CA ASN A 30 10.77 -26.30 -6.13
C ASN A 30 9.38 -26.52 -6.75
N LEU A 31 8.55 -27.34 -6.11
CA LEU A 31 7.17 -27.56 -6.53
C LEU A 31 6.46 -26.21 -6.69
N ARG A 32 5.73 -26.06 -7.79
CA ARG A 32 4.85 -24.93 -8.03
C ARG A 32 3.43 -25.30 -7.64
N THR A 33 2.85 -24.54 -6.70
CA THR A 33 1.49 -24.76 -6.24
C THR A 33 0.45 -24.57 -7.34
N ASN A 34 -0.76 -25.02 -7.11
CA ASN A 34 -1.94 -24.52 -7.82
C ASN A 34 -2.17 -23.04 -7.50
N TRP A 35 -3.21 -22.42 -8.07
CA TRP A 35 -3.63 -21.08 -7.71
C TRP A 35 -4.16 -21.06 -6.27
N LEU A 36 -3.51 -20.29 -5.41
CA LEU A 36 -3.86 -20.09 -4.02
C LEU A 36 -4.52 -18.73 -3.84
N ASN A 37 -5.57 -18.67 -3.01
CA ASN A 37 -6.18 -17.38 -2.66
C ASN A 37 -5.20 -16.54 -1.83
N VAL A 38 -5.14 -15.24 -2.10
CA VAL A 38 -4.41 -14.28 -1.26
C VAL A 38 -5.35 -13.75 -0.19
N LEU A 39 -4.97 -13.92 1.08
CA LEU A 39 -5.80 -13.52 2.21
C LEU A 39 -5.99 -12.00 2.21
N GLN A 40 -7.25 -11.56 2.23
CA GLN A 40 -7.64 -10.15 2.37
C GLN A 40 -8.21 -9.91 3.77
N ARG A 41 -8.14 -8.69 4.30
CA ARG A 41 -8.75 -8.36 5.61
C ARG A 41 -10.27 -8.35 5.55
N ASN A 42 -10.84 -7.76 4.50
CA ASN A 42 -12.28 -7.62 4.30
C ASN A 42 -12.62 -7.91 2.84
N THR A 43 -13.73 -8.60 2.60
CA THR A 43 -14.12 -9.04 1.26
C THR A 43 -15.60 -8.84 0.93
N GLN A 44 -16.41 -8.36 1.88
CA GLN A 44 -17.85 -8.18 1.68
C GLN A 44 -18.19 -6.73 1.33
N ASP A 45 -18.77 -5.96 2.25
CA ASP A 45 -19.19 -4.57 2.00
C ASP A 45 -18.00 -3.62 1.98
N ASN A 46 -17.10 -3.75 2.96
CA ASN A 46 -15.79 -3.13 2.93
C ASN A 46 -14.80 -4.13 2.32
N LYS A 47 -14.00 -3.68 1.37
CA LYS A 47 -13.06 -4.53 0.65
C LYS A 47 -11.66 -3.94 0.73
N ASP A 48 -10.73 -4.73 1.25
CA ASP A 48 -9.31 -4.47 1.09
C ASP A 48 -8.81 -5.20 -0.17
N TYR A 49 -7.79 -4.66 -0.79
CA TYR A 49 -7.17 -5.28 -1.94
C TYR A 49 -5.66 -5.15 -1.86
N TRP A 50 -4.98 -6.27 -1.93
CA TRP A 50 -3.54 -6.36 -2.13
C TRP A 50 -3.18 -7.67 -2.83
N LEU A 51 -2.08 -7.67 -3.56
CA LEU A 51 -1.48 -8.84 -4.16
C LEU A 51 0.04 -8.77 -3.99
N PRO A 52 0.71 -9.89 -3.76
CA PRO A 52 2.17 -9.93 -3.75
C PRO A 52 2.70 -9.81 -5.18
N ASP A 53 3.91 -9.26 -5.32
CA ASP A 53 4.61 -9.21 -6.59
C ASP A 53 5.25 -10.57 -6.94
N VAL A 54 5.44 -10.83 -8.25
CA VAL A 54 6.21 -11.99 -8.70
C VAL A 54 7.66 -11.86 -8.23
N GLY A 55 8.16 -12.89 -7.57
CA GLY A 55 9.47 -12.93 -6.93
C GLY A 55 9.42 -12.65 -5.42
N GLU A 56 8.30 -12.17 -4.91
CA GLU A 56 8.14 -11.88 -3.47
C GLU A 56 8.07 -13.15 -2.63
N GLN A 57 8.70 -13.12 -1.46
CA GLN A 57 8.66 -14.21 -0.50
C GLN A 57 7.38 -14.14 0.35
N VAL A 58 6.64 -15.25 0.37
CA VAL A 58 5.34 -15.34 1.05
C VAL A 58 5.25 -16.56 1.96
N GLU A 59 4.44 -16.44 2.99
CA GLU A 59 4.01 -17.57 3.80
C GLU A 59 2.68 -18.13 3.31
N VAL A 60 2.59 -19.45 3.21
CA VAL A 60 1.40 -20.17 2.77
C VAL A 60 0.98 -21.24 3.78
N LEU A 61 -0.32 -21.44 3.90
CA LEU A 61 -0.90 -22.63 4.52
C LEU A 61 -1.47 -23.52 3.41
N LEU A 62 -0.99 -24.74 3.35
CA LEU A 62 -1.42 -25.74 2.37
C LEU A 62 -2.25 -26.82 3.07
N ASP A 63 -3.22 -27.38 2.38
CA ASP A 63 -3.92 -28.56 2.81
C ASP A 63 -2.99 -29.80 2.86
N ALA A 64 -3.48 -30.89 3.40
CA ALA A 64 -2.68 -32.12 3.59
C ALA A 64 -2.15 -32.72 2.28
N ASN A 65 -2.81 -32.43 1.16
CA ASN A 65 -2.44 -32.93 -0.15
C ASN A 65 -1.56 -31.94 -0.94
N GLY A 66 -1.37 -30.72 -0.42
CA GLY A 66 -0.64 -29.64 -1.09
C GLY A 66 -1.33 -29.09 -2.36
N GLU A 67 -2.59 -29.45 -2.59
CA GLU A 67 -3.35 -29.06 -3.78
C GLU A 67 -4.04 -27.72 -3.63
N GLY A 68 -4.47 -27.38 -2.41
CA GLY A 68 -5.14 -26.14 -2.07
C GLY A 68 -4.45 -25.43 -0.92
N GLY A 69 -4.92 -24.21 -0.63
CA GLY A 69 -4.38 -23.44 0.48
C GLY A 69 -4.60 -21.94 0.33
N VAL A 70 -3.91 -21.19 1.15
CA VAL A 70 -4.02 -19.73 1.20
C VAL A 70 -2.65 -19.09 1.42
N ILE A 71 -2.41 -17.96 0.77
CA ILE A 71 -1.27 -17.10 1.01
C ILE A 71 -1.63 -16.14 2.15
N LEU A 72 -0.89 -16.21 3.26
CA LEU A 72 -1.12 -15.41 4.46
C LEU A 72 -0.58 -13.98 4.32
N GLY A 73 0.53 -13.81 3.61
CA GLY A 73 1.19 -12.53 3.42
C GLY A 73 2.64 -12.69 3.01
N ALA A 74 3.27 -11.56 2.72
CA ALA A 74 4.69 -11.45 2.43
C ALA A 74 5.52 -11.40 3.71
N VAL A 75 6.77 -11.85 3.62
CA VAL A 75 7.75 -11.78 4.70
C VAL A 75 9.04 -11.20 4.17
N PHE A 76 9.64 -10.30 4.95
CA PHE A 76 10.96 -9.76 4.60
C PHE A 76 12.02 -10.83 4.64
N SER A 77 13.01 -10.70 3.78
CA SER A 77 14.11 -11.64 3.62
C SER A 77 15.46 -10.93 3.75
N ASP A 78 16.54 -11.67 3.58
CA ASP A 78 17.87 -11.06 3.52
C ASP A 78 18.09 -10.24 2.26
N VAL A 79 17.32 -10.49 1.20
CA VAL A 79 17.34 -9.74 -0.05
C VAL A 79 16.38 -8.54 0.03
N ASP A 80 15.14 -8.78 0.44
CA ASP A 80 14.07 -7.78 0.50
C ASP A 80 13.97 -7.21 1.92
N LYS A 81 14.62 -6.07 2.13
CA LYS A 81 14.67 -5.41 3.43
C LYS A 81 13.44 -4.55 3.69
N PRO A 82 13.00 -4.41 4.96
CA PRO A 82 11.90 -3.52 5.30
C PRO A 82 12.23 -2.07 4.94
N PRO A 83 11.25 -1.31 4.41
CA PRO A 83 11.43 0.09 4.01
C PRO A 83 11.66 1.03 5.19
N PHE A 84 11.32 0.61 6.40
CA PHE A 84 11.47 1.36 7.64
C PHE A 84 12.10 0.48 8.73
N SER A 85 12.98 1.08 9.55
CA SER A 85 13.63 0.43 10.68
C SER A 85 13.22 0.98 12.05
N ASP A 86 12.16 1.81 12.10
CA ASP A 86 11.63 2.42 13.34
C ASP A 86 10.25 1.84 13.66
N LYS A 87 10.11 1.23 14.85
CA LYS A 87 8.82 0.70 15.36
C LYS A 87 7.71 1.75 15.50
N ASN A 88 8.04 3.04 15.47
CA ASN A 88 7.07 4.13 15.56
C ASN A 88 6.47 4.50 14.19
N ILE A 89 6.98 3.95 13.11
CA ILE A 89 6.48 4.19 11.76
C ILE A 89 5.48 3.10 11.38
N ARG A 90 4.37 3.53 10.79
CA ARG A 90 3.45 2.70 10.02
C ARG A 90 3.28 3.31 8.64
N GLY A 91 3.52 2.54 7.60
CA GLY A 91 3.45 3.06 6.25
C GLY A 91 3.62 2.00 5.18
N THR A 92 3.48 2.44 3.94
CA THR A 92 3.71 1.65 2.73
C THR A 92 4.64 2.42 1.82
N ARG A 93 5.57 1.72 1.20
CA ARG A 93 6.40 2.24 0.12
C ARG A 93 6.20 1.35 -1.11
N PHE A 94 5.92 1.98 -2.23
CA PHE A 94 5.74 1.32 -3.52
C PHE A 94 7.07 1.24 -4.29
N ALA A 95 7.08 0.39 -5.32
CA ALA A 95 8.28 0.15 -6.13
C ALA A 95 8.77 1.40 -6.89
N ASP A 96 7.88 2.33 -7.23
CA ASP A 96 8.17 3.62 -7.86
C ASP A 96 8.72 4.69 -6.89
N GLY A 97 8.83 4.34 -5.59
CA GLY A 97 9.26 5.24 -4.53
C GLY A 97 8.14 6.07 -3.91
N ALA A 98 6.89 5.94 -4.35
CA ALA A 98 5.76 6.54 -3.67
C ALA A 98 5.64 5.99 -2.25
N GLU A 99 5.34 6.87 -1.30
CA GLU A 99 5.28 6.53 0.11
C GLU A 99 4.13 7.26 0.79
N TYR A 100 3.37 6.55 1.62
CA TYR A 100 2.58 7.16 2.67
C TYR A 100 2.97 6.53 4.01
N SER A 101 3.23 7.36 5.01
CA SER A 101 3.65 6.89 6.32
C SER A 101 3.27 7.85 7.44
N TYR A 102 3.06 7.30 8.63
CA TYR A 102 2.84 8.07 9.85
C TYR A 102 3.85 7.67 10.92
N ASN A 103 4.55 8.66 11.46
CA ASN A 103 5.44 8.46 12.60
C ASN A 103 4.78 9.00 13.87
N ARG A 104 4.42 8.09 14.80
CA ARG A 104 3.75 8.44 16.06
C ARG A 104 4.65 9.15 17.07
N LYS A 105 5.98 9.10 16.89
CA LYS A 105 6.93 9.79 17.78
C LYS A 105 7.09 11.26 17.42
N THR A 106 7.14 11.55 16.11
CA THR A 106 7.24 12.93 15.58
C THR A 106 5.90 13.53 15.22
N HIS A 107 4.81 12.73 15.29
CA HIS A 107 3.45 13.11 14.89
C HIS A 107 3.35 13.61 13.46
N THR A 108 4.11 13.00 12.56
CA THR A 108 4.23 13.44 11.17
C THR A 108 3.58 12.42 10.23
N LEU A 109 2.62 12.86 9.44
CA LEU A 109 2.09 12.13 8.29
C LEU A 109 2.81 12.62 7.03
N ILE A 110 3.31 11.68 6.23
CA ILE A 110 4.04 11.94 5.00
C ILE A 110 3.32 11.25 3.84
N ILE A 111 3.13 11.98 2.74
CA ILE A 111 2.73 11.49 1.43
C ILE A 111 3.72 12.11 0.45
N ARG A 112 4.57 11.29 -0.20
CA ARG A 112 5.68 11.77 -1.04
C ARG A 112 6.21 10.71 -1.99
N GLY A 113 7.22 11.08 -2.79
CA GLY A 113 7.98 10.19 -3.66
C GLY A 113 7.41 10.15 -5.06
N GLY A 114 7.32 8.99 -5.69
CA GLY A 114 6.88 8.80 -7.07
C GLY A 114 5.43 9.18 -7.39
N ILE A 115 4.75 9.92 -6.50
CA ILE A 115 3.36 10.36 -6.70
C ILE A 115 3.36 11.54 -7.67
N GLU A 116 2.76 11.35 -8.84
CA GLU A 116 2.59 12.40 -9.85
C GLU A 116 1.28 13.17 -9.67
N HIS A 117 0.21 12.49 -9.24
CA HIS A 117 -1.12 13.06 -9.11
C HIS A 117 -1.76 12.71 -7.77
N ILE A 118 -2.32 13.70 -7.08
CA ILE A 118 -3.19 13.52 -5.92
C ILE A 118 -4.56 14.07 -6.26
N VAL A 119 -5.58 13.20 -6.27
CA VAL A 119 -6.98 13.59 -6.51
C VAL A 119 -7.74 13.43 -5.21
N ILE A 120 -8.41 14.50 -4.77
CA ILE A 120 -9.32 14.50 -3.62
C ILE A 120 -10.69 14.91 -4.13
N GLU A 121 -11.63 13.97 -4.16
CA GLU A 121 -13.01 14.18 -4.60
C GLU A 121 -13.97 13.76 -3.49
N CYS A 122 -14.89 14.61 -3.13
CA CYS A 122 -15.89 14.34 -2.10
C CYS A 122 -17.21 15.03 -2.44
N GLY A 123 -18.33 14.51 -1.89
CA GLY A 123 -19.68 14.98 -2.21
C GLY A 123 -20.11 16.24 -1.45
N ALA A 124 -19.33 16.73 -0.49
CA ALA A 124 -19.68 17.88 0.31
C ALA A 124 -18.53 18.90 0.40
N ASP A 125 -17.65 18.78 1.37
CA ASP A 125 -16.62 19.78 1.63
C ASP A 125 -15.29 19.15 2.02
N VAL A 126 -14.20 19.87 1.77
CA VAL A 126 -12.86 19.59 2.30
C VAL A 126 -12.51 20.68 3.31
N VAL A 127 -12.26 20.28 4.55
CA VAL A 127 -11.93 21.20 5.64
C VAL A 127 -10.49 21.00 6.09
N LEU A 128 -9.66 22.04 5.97
CA LEU A 128 -8.30 22.08 6.50
C LEU A 128 -8.24 23.00 7.73
N LYS A 129 -7.99 22.43 8.92
CA LYS A 129 -7.80 23.17 10.16
C LYS A 129 -6.34 23.08 10.60
N THR A 130 -5.62 24.18 10.51
CA THR A 130 -4.21 24.25 10.84
C THR A 130 -3.83 25.65 11.29
N GLN A 131 -2.69 25.80 11.95
CA GLN A 131 -2.14 27.13 12.29
C GLN A 131 -1.52 27.80 11.06
N LYS A 132 -0.97 27.03 10.11
CA LYS A 132 -0.38 27.52 8.88
C LYS A 132 -0.57 26.49 7.78
N ALA A 133 -1.05 26.92 6.63
CA ALA A 133 -1.04 26.16 5.39
C ALA A 133 -0.11 26.83 4.38
N THR A 134 0.63 26.04 3.63
CA THR A 134 1.48 26.52 2.54
C THR A 134 1.15 25.70 1.29
N ILE A 135 0.90 26.37 0.19
CA ILE A 135 0.78 25.78 -1.13
C ILE A 135 1.97 26.32 -1.93
N ASP A 136 2.87 25.42 -2.30
CA ASP A 136 4.06 25.74 -3.11
C ASP A 136 3.82 25.13 -4.50
N ALA A 137 3.31 25.95 -5.41
CA ALA A 137 2.95 25.56 -6.76
C ALA A 137 3.19 26.74 -7.71
N PRO A 138 3.75 26.50 -8.92
CA PRO A 138 3.89 27.56 -9.93
C PRO A 138 2.56 28.19 -10.34
N GLU A 139 1.47 27.42 -10.28
CA GLU A 139 0.12 27.86 -10.60
C GLU A 139 -0.87 27.28 -9.60
N THR A 140 -1.84 28.08 -9.18
CA THR A 140 -2.95 27.64 -8.33
C THR A 140 -4.25 28.21 -8.90
N GLU A 141 -5.18 27.34 -9.30
CA GLU A 141 -6.47 27.73 -9.84
C GLU A 141 -7.57 27.50 -8.80
N LEU A 142 -8.45 28.48 -8.64
CA LEU A 142 -9.69 28.38 -7.88
C LEU A 142 -10.84 28.71 -8.84
N THR A 143 -11.68 27.74 -9.16
CA THR A 143 -12.78 27.89 -10.13
C THR A 143 -14.03 28.56 -9.55
N GLY A 144 -14.06 28.80 -8.25
CA GLY A 144 -15.14 29.47 -7.55
C GLY A 144 -14.65 30.67 -6.74
N ASP A 145 -15.51 31.21 -5.87
CA ASP A 145 -15.20 32.37 -5.05
C ASP A 145 -14.18 32.04 -3.94
N LEU A 146 -13.20 32.91 -3.76
CA LEU A 146 -12.29 32.88 -2.63
C LEU A 146 -12.75 33.89 -1.58
N ARG A 147 -13.11 33.43 -0.37
CA ARG A 147 -13.42 34.28 0.79
C ARG A 147 -12.24 34.30 1.78
N VAL A 148 -11.57 35.42 1.89
CA VAL A 148 -10.54 35.68 2.91
C VAL A 148 -11.16 36.49 4.05
N ARG A 149 -11.08 35.96 5.31
CA ARG A 149 -11.59 36.67 6.50
C ARG A 149 -10.53 37.52 7.21
N GLY A 150 -9.29 37.42 6.80
CA GLY A 150 -8.17 38.19 7.31
C GLY A 150 -7.60 39.13 6.22
N GLN A 151 -6.36 39.52 6.41
CA GLN A 151 -5.66 40.35 5.43
C GLN A 151 -5.15 39.46 4.28
N LEU A 152 -5.42 39.86 3.05
CA LEU A 152 -4.77 39.32 1.86
C LEU A 152 -3.51 40.12 1.58
N ILE A 153 -2.34 39.48 1.65
CA ILE A 153 -1.06 40.09 1.28
C ILE A 153 -0.69 39.57 -0.10
N TYR A 154 -0.43 40.45 -1.00
CA TYR A 154 -0.05 40.17 -2.39
C TYR A 154 1.30 40.79 -2.70
N GLU A 155 2.29 39.96 -3.02
CA GLU A 155 3.66 40.41 -3.36
C GLU A 155 3.95 40.09 -4.83
N GLY A 156 3.33 40.84 -5.73
CA GLY A 156 3.55 40.69 -7.19
C GLY A 156 2.80 41.75 -8.01
N GLY A 157 3.30 42.08 -9.19
CA GLY A 157 2.63 43.00 -10.09
C GLY A 157 1.40 42.33 -10.73
N MET A 158 0.25 43.02 -10.80
CA MET A 158 -0.82 42.61 -11.71
C MET A 158 -0.29 42.71 -13.14
N ALA A 159 -0.41 41.61 -13.88
CA ALA A 159 -0.20 41.61 -15.33
C ALA A 159 -1.38 42.26 -16.03
#